data_0f0d359da086c75937077ef4d4903a2f
#
_entry.id   0f0d359da086c75937077ef4d4903a2f
#
_cell.length_a   1.000
_cell.length_b   1.000
_cell.length_c   1.000
_cell.angle_alpha   90.00
_cell.angle_beta   90.00
_cell.angle_gamma   90.00
#
_symmetry.space_group_name_H-M   'P 1'
#
loop_
_entity.id
_entity.type
_entity.pdbx_description
1 polymer ?
#
loop_
_entity_poly.entity_id
_entity_poly.type
_entity_poly.pdbx_seq_one_letter_code
_entity_poly.pdbx_strand_id
1 'polypeptide(L)' 'MPATSEAQRRLMCIALSIRLGKTPAKYSPEAAEMAKTMSLADLKEFCRSVKKG' A
#
# COMPACT_ATOMS: atom_id res chain seq x y z
N MET A 1 -3.71 -14.62 14.19
CA MET A 1 -4.34 -13.43 13.94
C MET A 1 -3.53 -12.49 13.13
N PRO A 2 -4.08 -12.03 12.16
CA PRO A 2 -3.35 -11.16 11.26
C PRO A 2 -3.02 -9.88 11.96
N ALA A 3 -1.87 -9.48 11.77
CA ALA A 3 -1.44 -8.27 12.36
C ALA A 3 -1.96 -7.08 11.59
N THR A 4 -2.37 -7.30 10.41
CA THR A 4 -2.73 -6.20 9.57
C THR A 4 -4.15 -5.72 9.80
N SER A 5 -4.30 -4.48 10.15
CA SER A 5 -5.62 -3.93 10.33
C SER A 5 -6.10 -3.40 9.00
N GLU A 6 -7.35 -3.01 8.97
CA GLU A 6 -7.91 -2.46 7.75
C GLU A 6 -7.19 -1.22 7.32
N ALA A 7 -6.79 -0.41 8.29
CA ALA A 7 -6.09 0.81 7.97
C ALA A 7 -4.77 0.49 7.28
N GLN A 8 -4.10 -0.52 7.78
CA GLN A 8 -2.83 -0.92 7.20
C GLN A 8 -3.01 -1.41 5.78
N ARG A 9 -4.06 -2.17 5.56
CA ARG A 9 -4.35 -2.69 4.25
C ARG A 9 -4.60 -1.56 3.26
N ARG A 10 -5.40 -0.59 3.67
CA ARG A 10 -5.68 0.54 2.81
C ARG A 10 -4.41 1.27 2.48
N LEU A 11 -3.56 1.44 3.48
CA LEU A 11 -2.32 2.15 3.28
C LEU A 11 -1.47 1.45 2.22
N MET A 12 -1.44 0.14 2.27
CA MET A 12 -0.67 -0.62 1.29
C MET A 12 -1.19 -0.41 -0.12
N CYS A 13 -2.51 -0.44 -0.26
CA CYS A 13 -3.09 -0.25 -1.58
C CYS A 13 -2.90 1.16 -2.08
N ILE A 14 -2.95 2.13 -1.18
CA ILE A 14 -2.70 3.51 -1.55
C ILE A 14 -1.26 3.67 -2.00
N ALA A 15 -0.35 3.02 -1.29
CA ALA A 15 1.06 3.07 -1.65
C ALA A 15 1.27 2.50 -3.04
N LEU A 16 0.56 1.43 -3.34
CA LEU A 16 0.64 0.83 -4.66
C LEU A 16 0.16 1.81 -5.72
N SER A 17 -0.94 2.49 -5.44
CA SER A 17 -1.47 3.46 -6.38
C SER A 17 -0.49 4.60 -6.61
N ILE A 18 0.17 5.05 -5.55
CA ILE A 18 1.14 6.11 -5.67
C ILE A 18 2.31 5.64 -6.52
N ARG A 19 2.73 4.41 -6.31
CA ARG A 19 3.84 3.87 -7.08
C ARG A 19 3.49 3.79 -8.55
N LEU A 20 2.25 3.48 -8.85
CA LEU A 20 1.80 3.38 -10.22
C LEU A 20 1.50 4.74 -10.84
N GLY A 21 1.50 5.77 -10.02
CA GLY A 21 1.24 7.08 -10.55
C GLY A 21 -0.23 7.46 -10.62
N LYS A 22 -1.10 6.66 -10.04
CA LYS A 22 -2.51 6.96 -10.08
C LYS A 22 -2.94 7.91 -8.97
N THR A 23 -2.19 7.94 -7.89
CA THR A 23 -2.51 8.79 -6.76
C THR A 23 -1.31 9.66 -6.46
N PRO A 24 -1.51 10.95 -6.20
CA PRO A 24 -0.39 11.82 -5.88
C PRO A 24 0.20 11.49 -4.53
N ALA A 25 1.51 11.63 -4.43
CA ALA A 25 2.19 11.31 -3.18
C ALA A 25 1.68 12.14 -2.03
N LYS A 26 1.24 13.34 -2.29
CA LYS A 26 0.78 14.19 -1.22
C LYS A 26 -0.54 13.70 -0.63
N TYR A 27 -1.21 12.81 -1.31
CA TYR A 27 -2.46 12.28 -0.83
C TYR A 27 -2.23 11.58 0.51
N SER A 28 -1.15 10.85 0.63
CA SER A 28 -0.82 10.16 1.86
C SER A 28 0.70 10.07 1.97
N PRO A 29 1.31 10.95 2.76
CA PRO A 29 2.77 10.91 2.91
C PRO A 29 3.28 9.57 3.42
N GLU A 30 2.51 8.95 4.30
CA GLU A 30 2.88 7.66 4.83
C GLU A 30 2.93 6.61 3.75
N ALA A 31 1.92 6.57 2.92
CA ALA A 31 1.87 5.61 1.83
C ALA A 31 2.97 5.90 0.83
N ALA A 32 3.26 7.17 0.61
CA ALA A 32 4.31 7.55 -0.32
C ALA A 32 5.65 7.02 0.15
N GLU A 33 5.88 7.08 1.45
CA GLU A 33 7.11 6.57 2.02
C GLU A 33 7.21 5.07 1.79
N MET A 34 6.14 4.37 2.02
CA MET A 34 6.13 2.93 1.80
C MET A 34 6.35 2.62 0.34
N ALA A 35 5.78 3.42 -0.54
CA ALA A 35 5.95 3.19 -1.97
C ALA A 35 7.40 3.33 -2.36
N LYS A 36 8.16 4.14 -1.63
CA LYS A 36 9.56 4.31 -1.94
C LYS A 36 10.41 3.18 -1.39
N THR A 37 10.07 2.70 -0.21
CA THR A 37 10.90 1.69 0.42
C THR A 37 10.54 0.28 0.02
N MET A 38 9.34 0.07 -0.51
CA MET A 38 8.93 -1.26 -0.92
C MET A 38 8.89 -1.36 -2.44
N SER A 39 9.15 -2.55 -2.94
CA SER A 39 9.12 -2.74 -4.38
C SER A 39 7.67 -2.86 -4.83
N LEU A 40 7.45 -2.65 -6.11
CA LEU A 40 6.12 -2.74 -6.66
C LEU A 40 5.52 -4.12 -6.42
N ALA A 41 6.32 -5.14 -6.57
CA ALA A 41 5.85 -6.50 -6.36
C ALA A 41 5.37 -6.69 -4.93
N ASP A 42 6.12 -6.16 -3.98
CA ASP A 42 5.74 -6.26 -2.59
C ASP A 42 4.43 -5.54 -2.31
N LEU A 43 4.29 -4.36 -2.85
CA LEU A 43 3.07 -3.59 -2.64
C LEU A 43 1.87 -4.33 -3.21
N LYS A 44 2.03 -4.93 -4.37
CA LYS A 44 0.95 -5.66 -4.98
C LYS A 44 0.58 -6.87 -4.13
N GLU A 45 1.59 -7.55 -3.65
CA GLU A 45 1.35 -8.72 -2.83
C GLU A 45 0.58 -8.38 -1.57
N PHE A 46 1.03 -7.37 -0.88
CA PHE A 46 0.36 -6.95 0.34
C PHE A 46 -1.05 -6.48 0.09
N CYS A 47 -1.24 -5.70 -0.94
CA CYS A 47 -2.55 -5.17 -1.23
C CYS A 47 -3.52 -6.30 -1.58
N ARG A 48 -3.03 -7.30 -2.31
CA ARG A 48 -3.88 -8.40 -2.69
C ARG A 48 -4.14 -9.36 -1.56
N SER A 49 -3.12 -9.74 -0.86
CA SER A 49 -3.25 -10.81 0.10
C SER A 49 -4.18 -10.45 1.23
N VAL A 50 -4.28 -9.19 1.55
CA VAL A 50 -5.16 -8.86 2.64
C VAL A 50 -6.59 -8.85 2.26
N LYS A 51 -6.90 -8.79 0.97
CA LYS A 51 -8.25 -8.71 0.62
C LYS A 51 -8.95 -9.99 0.87
N LYS A 52 -8.30 -11.05 0.91
CA LYS A 52 -8.94 -12.26 1.04
C LYS A 52 -9.67 -12.37 2.31
N GLY A 53 -9.52 -12.02 3.17
CA GLY A 53 -10.34 -12.19 4.35
C GLY A 53 -11.04 -13.50 4.42
#